data_e470e1381feedc3a0d6ec55002b66979
#
_entry.id   e470e1381feedc3a0d6ec55002b66979
#
_cell.length_a   1.000
_cell.length_b   1.000
_cell.length_c   1.000
_cell.angle_alpha   90.00
_cell.angle_beta   90.00
_cell.angle_gamma   90.00
#
_symmetry.space_group_name_H-M   'P 1'
#
loop_
_entity.id
_entity.type
_entity.pdbx_description
1 polymer ?
#
loop_
_entity_poly.entity_id
_entity_poly.type
_entity_poly.pdbx_seq_one_letter_code
_entity_poly.pdbx_strand_id
1 'polypeptide(L)'
;MKQLSAAFAAVIVLLATGGVVQSQAQKGGGDLTGEYELVTGWPQNWCGDGYVIGSTAGIWAETPDRVIVFARGCLPRLENPGDLTPTRNASGFDLSQKDPARHPRWDHIVNIVDRNGRLTESWEQHNKLFVRPHRIIVSPYDPDRHVWLVDDGAHALYKFTRDGKQLVQTIGTPRVPGNDETHFARPTDIAFLPDGTFFVSDGYTNTRVVKFDRNGKYVTSWGMRGESGKETRPNYMNTVHAIVADKQRRLYVSDRANH
;
A
#
# COMPACT_ATOMS: atom_id res chain seq x y z
N MET A 1 71.58 -17.25 55.27
CA MET A 1 71.04 -17.47 54.00
C MET A 1 69.53 -17.25 54.09
N LYS A 2 69.05 -16.10 53.70
CA LYS A 2 67.61 -15.77 53.64
C LYS A 2 67.29 -15.37 52.23
N GLN A 3 66.47 -16.15 51.55
CA GLN A 3 65.98 -15.84 50.20
C GLN A 3 64.84 -14.85 50.31
N LEU A 4 64.95 -13.72 49.63
CA LEU A 4 63.83 -12.79 49.35
C LEU A 4 63.11 -13.22 48.13
N SER A 5 61.84 -13.54 48.28
CA SER A 5 60.92 -13.74 47.15
C SER A 5 60.30 -12.42 46.76
N ALA A 6 60.55 -11.93 45.58
CA ALA A 6 59.89 -10.76 45.01
C ALA A 6 58.59 -11.20 44.30
N ALA A 7 57.46 -10.71 44.81
CA ALA A 7 56.15 -10.89 44.13
C ALA A 7 55.98 -9.80 43.08
N PHE A 8 55.84 -10.20 41.82
CA PHE A 8 55.44 -9.33 40.72
C PHE A 8 53.93 -9.28 40.65
N ALA A 9 53.35 -8.13 40.97
CA ALA A 9 51.93 -7.87 40.71
C ALA A 9 51.76 -7.42 39.27
N ALA A 10 51.11 -8.25 38.48
CA ALA A 10 50.71 -7.90 37.12
C ALA A 10 49.39 -7.11 37.16
N VAL A 11 49.44 -5.84 36.82
CA VAL A 11 48.25 -5.01 36.60
C VAL A 11 47.73 -5.28 35.22
N ILE A 12 46.60 -6.00 35.10
CA ILE A 12 45.85 -6.17 33.85
C ILE A 12 45.02 -4.92 33.63
N VAL A 13 45.42 -4.05 32.70
CA VAL A 13 44.58 -2.96 32.21
C VAL A 13 43.65 -3.54 31.15
N LEU A 14 42.37 -3.74 31.53
CA LEU A 14 41.30 -4.03 30.56
C LEU A 14 40.95 -2.74 29.81
N LEU A 15 41.50 -2.61 28.62
CA LEU A 15 41.02 -1.66 27.61
C LEU A 15 39.65 -2.14 27.12
N ALA A 16 38.56 -1.56 27.64
CA ALA A 16 37.25 -1.70 27.06
C ALA A 16 37.23 -0.96 25.71
N THR A 17 37.55 -1.67 24.62
CA THR A 17 37.22 -1.20 23.28
C THR A 17 35.72 -1.25 23.14
N GLY A 18 35.07 -0.11 23.31
CA GLY A 18 33.66 0.07 22.96
C GLY A 18 33.55 -0.13 21.44
N GLY A 19 33.25 -1.36 21.05
CA GLY A 19 32.87 -1.66 19.68
C GLY A 19 31.56 -0.93 19.40
N VAL A 20 31.62 0.08 18.54
CA VAL A 20 30.44 0.61 17.88
C VAL A 20 29.83 -0.57 17.13
N VAL A 21 28.73 -1.12 17.63
CA VAL A 21 27.93 -2.07 16.89
C VAL A 21 27.33 -1.27 15.71
N GLN A 22 28.02 -1.27 14.59
CA GLN A 22 27.44 -0.85 13.34
C GLN A 22 26.28 -1.82 13.08
N SER A 23 25.06 -1.33 13.20
CA SER A 23 23.90 -2.08 12.74
C SER A 23 24.14 -2.36 11.26
N GLN A 24 24.40 -3.61 10.91
CA GLN A 24 24.44 -4.00 9.51
C GLN A 24 23.09 -3.66 8.91
N ALA A 25 23.08 -2.90 7.82
CA ALA A 25 21.87 -2.62 7.08
C ALA A 25 21.18 -3.96 6.77
N GLN A 26 19.92 -4.06 7.14
CA GLN A 26 19.15 -5.27 6.92
C GLN A 26 18.98 -5.44 5.41
N LYS A 27 19.65 -6.42 4.84
CA LYS A 27 19.49 -6.79 3.43
C LYS A 27 18.36 -7.79 3.28
N GLY A 28 17.56 -7.60 2.25
CA GLY A 28 16.51 -8.53 1.82
C GLY A 28 16.78 -9.06 0.42
N GLY A 29 15.88 -9.89 -0.08
CA GLY A 29 15.99 -10.48 -1.41
C GLY A 29 16.28 -11.97 -1.36
N GLY A 30 16.34 -12.59 -2.53
CA GLY A 30 16.61 -14.02 -2.70
C GLY A 30 17.39 -14.28 -3.98
N ASP A 31 17.72 -15.54 -4.23
CA ASP A 31 18.58 -15.98 -5.33
C ASP A 31 18.13 -15.49 -6.72
N LEU A 32 16.84 -15.28 -6.92
CA LEU A 32 16.28 -14.83 -8.22
C LEU A 32 16.24 -13.31 -8.37
N THR A 33 16.24 -12.57 -7.27
CA THR A 33 16.05 -11.11 -7.28
C THR A 33 17.27 -10.33 -6.84
N GLY A 34 18.28 -11.01 -6.30
CA GLY A 34 19.48 -10.39 -5.72
C GLY A 34 19.23 -9.83 -4.32
N GLU A 35 20.23 -9.18 -3.78
CA GLU A 35 20.14 -8.53 -2.47
C GLU A 35 19.54 -7.14 -2.59
N TYR A 36 18.71 -6.76 -1.63
CA TYR A 36 18.15 -5.43 -1.47
C TYR A 36 18.78 -4.73 -0.27
N GLU A 37 19.00 -3.45 -0.39
CA GLU A 37 19.42 -2.60 0.72
C GLU A 37 18.27 -1.67 1.11
N LEU A 38 18.02 -1.55 2.44
CA LEU A 38 17.01 -0.63 2.95
C LEU A 38 17.51 0.80 2.82
N VAL A 39 16.80 1.62 2.04
CA VAL A 39 17.02 3.05 1.95
C VAL A 39 16.20 3.74 3.02
N THR A 40 16.84 4.10 4.13
CA THR A 40 16.18 4.80 5.23
C THR A 40 15.83 6.24 4.85
N GLY A 41 14.67 6.73 5.32
CA GLY A 41 14.20 8.08 5.04
C GLY A 41 13.64 8.30 3.62
N TRP A 42 13.40 7.22 2.87
CA TRP A 42 12.68 7.28 1.61
C TRP A 42 11.24 6.70 1.80
N PRO A 43 10.18 7.42 1.35
CA PRO A 43 10.20 8.80 0.85
C PRO A 43 10.41 9.81 1.98
N GLN A 44 10.82 11.05 1.63
CA GLN A 44 10.89 12.14 2.59
C GLN A 44 9.49 12.53 3.05
N ASN A 45 9.38 12.96 4.30
CA ASN A 45 8.08 13.39 4.84
C ASN A 45 7.62 14.69 4.17
N TRP A 46 6.53 14.61 3.43
CA TRP A 46 5.90 15.77 2.78
C TRP A 46 4.77 16.40 3.61
N CYS A 47 4.45 15.80 4.74
CA CYS A 47 3.33 16.27 5.56
C CYS A 47 3.64 17.49 6.42
N GLY A 48 4.92 17.92 6.47
CA GLY A 48 5.36 19.06 7.27
C GLY A 48 5.50 18.74 8.76
N ASP A 49 5.78 19.79 9.54
CA ASP A 49 6.05 19.65 10.96
C ASP A 49 4.82 19.19 11.75
N GLY A 50 5.06 18.32 12.70
CA GLY A 50 4.02 17.74 13.55
C GLY A 50 3.18 16.64 12.88
N TYR A 51 3.45 16.32 11.59
CA TYR A 51 2.75 15.28 10.85
C TYR A 51 3.70 14.27 10.23
N VAL A 52 3.17 13.10 9.94
CA VAL A 52 3.84 12.02 9.21
C VAL A 52 2.95 11.52 8.09
N ILE A 53 3.55 10.92 7.07
CA ILE A 53 2.82 10.28 5.98
C ILE A 53 1.90 9.20 6.55
N GLY A 54 0.62 9.24 6.18
CA GLY A 54 -0.34 8.22 6.53
C GLY A 54 -0.03 6.86 5.89
N SER A 55 -0.84 5.86 6.17
CA SER A 55 -0.66 4.54 5.59
C SER A 55 -0.57 4.62 4.06
N THR A 56 0.55 4.18 3.49
CA THR A 56 0.74 4.05 2.04
C THR A 56 0.11 2.75 1.57
N ALA A 57 -0.93 2.85 0.77
CA ALA A 57 -1.72 1.71 0.34
C ALA A 57 -1.26 1.14 -1.01
N GLY A 58 -0.58 1.93 -1.82
CA GLY A 58 -0.08 1.52 -3.12
C GLY A 58 1.10 2.36 -3.57
N ILE A 59 2.02 1.70 -4.28
CA ILE A 59 3.18 2.33 -4.91
C ILE A 59 3.29 1.80 -6.32
N TRP A 60 3.58 2.71 -7.26
CA TRP A 60 3.91 2.37 -8.64
C TRP A 60 5.16 3.12 -9.08
N ALA A 61 6.25 2.39 -9.28
CA ALA A 61 7.50 2.94 -9.80
C ALA A 61 7.48 2.90 -11.34
N GLU A 62 7.29 4.05 -11.97
CA GLU A 62 7.35 4.17 -13.42
C GLU A 62 8.80 4.35 -13.89
N THR A 63 9.53 5.21 -13.24
CA THR A 63 10.98 5.41 -13.34
C THR A 63 11.53 5.72 -11.95
N PRO A 64 12.85 5.70 -11.75
CA PRO A 64 13.43 6.14 -10.47
C PRO A 64 13.03 7.55 -10.04
N ASP A 65 12.78 8.45 -11.01
CA ASP A 65 12.40 9.84 -10.75
C ASP A 65 10.89 10.08 -10.84
N ARG A 66 10.11 9.03 -11.03
CA ARG A 66 8.65 9.09 -11.04
C ARG A 66 8.06 7.87 -10.35
N VAL A 67 7.96 7.95 -9.06
CA VAL A 67 7.30 6.94 -8.23
C VAL A 67 5.99 7.53 -7.69
N ILE A 68 4.88 6.90 -8.07
CA ILE A 68 3.56 7.34 -7.64
C ILE A 68 3.22 6.63 -6.33
N VAL A 69 2.85 7.39 -5.32
CA VAL A 69 2.50 6.90 -3.99
C VAL A 69 1.05 7.25 -3.69
N PHE A 70 0.26 6.24 -3.38
CA PHE A 70 -1.14 6.37 -3.00
C PHE A 70 -1.25 6.23 -1.48
N ALA A 71 -1.45 7.34 -0.79
CA ALA A 71 -1.40 7.43 0.66
C ALA A 71 -2.77 7.78 1.25
N ARG A 72 -2.91 7.59 2.56
CA ARG A 72 -4.13 7.93 3.32
C ARG A 72 -3.93 9.22 4.11
N GLY A 73 -3.52 10.27 3.41
CA GLY A 73 -3.32 11.60 3.98
C GLY A 73 -2.14 11.71 4.93
N CYS A 74 -2.18 12.70 5.77
CA CYS A 74 -1.16 13.00 6.77
C CYS A 74 -1.71 12.81 8.17
N LEU A 75 -0.98 12.04 8.98
CA LEU A 75 -1.33 11.74 10.38
C LEU A 75 -0.55 12.62 11.34
N PRO A 76 -1.14 13.08 12.44
CA PRO A 76 -0.38 13.75 13.50
C PRO A 76 0.74 12.85 14.01
N ARG A 77 1.92 13.42 14.21
CA ARG A 77 3.01 12.73 14.91
C ARG A 77 2.65 12.60 16.39
N LEU A 78 2.71 11.38 16.88
CA LEU A 78 2.46 11.09 18.28
C LEU A 78 3.79 10.88 18.98
N GLU A 79 3.97 11.55 20.11
CA GLU A 79 5.12 11.31 21.00
C GLU A 79 4.94 10.03 21.80
N ASN A 80 3.70 9.74 22.19
CA ASN A 80 3.34 8.54 22.93
C ASN A 80 2.22 7.76 22.22
N PRO A 81 2.45 6.51 21.79
CA PRO A 81 1.41 5.69 21.16
C PRO A 81 0.16 5.44 22.03
N GLY A 82 0.26 5.59 23.35
CA GLY A 82 -0.85 5.48 24.29
C GLY A 82 -1.84 6.64 24.25
N ASP A 83 -1.48 7.77 23.63
CA ASP A 83 -2.35 8.93 23.48
C ASP A 83 -3.42 8.77 22.39
N LEU A 84 -3.36 7.66 21.66
CA LEU A 84 -4.38 7.29 20.68
C LEU A 84 -5.52 6.53 21.35
N THR A 85 -6.64 7.17 21.50
CA THR A 85 -7.90 6.43 21.66
C THR A 85 -8.32 5.96 20.27
N PRO A 86 -8.27 4.64 19.97
CA PRO A 86 -8.62 4.16 18.64
C PRO A 86 -10.14 4.21 18.45
N THR A 87 -10.64 5.27 17.88
CA THR A 87 -11.98 5.28 17.28
C THR A 87 -11.82 4.90 15.82
N ARG A 88 -12.31 3.73 15.49
CA ARG A 88 -12.19 3.15 14.17
C ARG A 88 -13.36 3.60 13.29
N ASN A 89 -13.13 4.58 12.44
CA ASN A 89 -13.95 4.73 11.24
C ASN A 89 -13.37 3.88 10.08
N ALA A 90 -14.12 3.72 8.99
CA ALA A 90 -13.70 2.90 7.84
C ALA A 90 -12.43 3.41 7.15
N SER A 91 -12.06 4.67 7.33
CA SER A 91 -10.82 5.26 6.81
C SER A 91 -9.62 5.08 7.75
N GLY A 92 -9.84 4.60 8.97
CA GLY A 92 -8.80 4.49 9.99
C GLY A 92 -8.48 5.82 10.69
N PHE A 93 -9.25 6.89 10.42
CA PHE A 93 -9.10 8.19 11.04
C PHE A 93 -10.15 8.38 12.14
N ASP A 94 -9.72 8.91 13.26
CA ASP A 94 -10.60 9.42 14.28
C ASP A 94 -10.81 10.93 14.11
N LEU A 95 -11.95 11.29 13.58
CA LEU A 95 -12.35 12.69 13.43
C LEU A 95 -13.05 13.24 14.69
N SER A 96 -13.20 12.44 15.73
CA SER A 96 -13.83 12.85 17.00
C SER A 96 -12.86 13.56 17.96
N GLN A 97 -11.55 13.59 17.63
CA GLN A 97 -10.56 14.33 18.39
C GLN A 97 -10.94 15.82 18.49
N LYS A 98 -11.06 16.30 19.72
CA LYS A 98 -11.43 17.71 19.98
C LYS A 98 -10.30 18.70 19.71
N ASP A 99 -9.05 18.22 19.67
CA ASP A 99 -7.87 19.05 19.41
C ASP A 99 -7.60 19.11 17.88
N PRO A 100 -7.80 20.25 17.22
CA PRO A 100 -7.53 20.39 15.79
C PRO A 100 -6.09 20.07 15.40
N ALA A 101 -5.10 20.27 16.30
CA ALA A 101 -3.70 19.94 16.04
C ALA A 101 -3.45 18.42 15.97
N ARG A 102 -4.42 17.62 16.40
CA ARG A 102 -4.36 16.15 16.34
C ARG A 102 -5.28 15.55 15.30
N HIS A 103 -5.87 16.40 14.44
CA HIS A 103 -6.72 15.91 13.36
C HIS A 103 -5.86 15.41 12.20
N PRO A 104 -6.12 14.20 11.69
CA PRO A 104 -5.57 13.77 10.41
C PRO A 104 -5.97 14.75 9.30
N ARG A 105 -5.05 15.03 8.39
CA ARG A 105 -5.34 15.84 7.20
C ARG A 105 -5.55 14.92 6.02
N TRP A 106 -6.65 15.14 5.30
CA TRP A 106 -6.98 14.41 4.09
C TRP A 106 -6.43 15.16 2.88
N ASP A 107 -5.11 15.26 2.85
CA ASP A 107 -4.30 15.90 1.81
C ASP A 107 -3.22 14.92 1.34
N HIS A 108 -2.56 15.23 0.24
CA HIS A 108 -1.49 14.39 -0.29
C HIS A 108 -1.91 12.91 -0.45
N ILE A 109 -3.04 12.68 -1.14
CA ILE A 109 -3.56 11.32 -1.33
C ILE A 109 -2.82 10.61 -2.47
N VAL A 110 -2.60 11.29 -3.60
CA VAL A 110 -1.80 10.79 -4.72
C VAL A 110 -0.60 11.70 -4.90
N ASN A 111 0.58 11.13 -4.73
CA ASN A 111 1.84 11.88 -4.72
C ASN A 111 2.82 11.29 -5.72
N ILE A 112 3.67 12.12 -6.30
CA ILE A 112 4.78 11.71 -7.14
C ILE A 112 6.06 12.12 -6.46
N VAL A 113 6.97 11.18 -6.28
CA VAL A 113 8.26 11.40 -5.66
C VAL A 113 9.40 11.02 -6.60
N ASP A 114 10.51 11.71 -6.48
CA ASP A 114 11.74 11.42 -7.19
C ASP A 114 12.56 10.30 -6.50
N ARG A 115 13.69 9.94 -7.12
CA ARG A 115 14.63 8.93 -6.59
C ARG A 115 15.17 9.25 -5.20
N ASN A 116 15.19 10.53 -4.83
CA ASN A 116 15.63 11.00 -3.52
C ASN A 116 14.48 11.02 -2.49
N GLY A 117 13.29 10.59 -2.89
CA GLY A 117 12.09 10.61 -2.04
C GLY A 117 11.45 11.98 -1.87
N ARG A 118 11.84 12.98 -2.67
CA ARG A 118 11.24 14.32 -2.60
C ARG A 118 9.90 14.34 -3.32
N LEU A 119 8.91 14.94 -2.71
CA LEU A 119 7.64 15.23 -3.36
C LEU A 119 7.85 16.20 -4.52
N THR A 120 7.51 15.78 -5.73
CA THR A 120 7.61 16.60 -6.96
C THR A 120 6.25 17.05 -7.45
N GLU A 121 5.19 16.30 -7.15
CA GLU A 121 3.83 16.57 -7.57
C GLU A 121 2.83 15.93 -6.60
N SER A 122 1.67 16.57 -6.37
CA SER A 122 0.55 16.00 -5.63
C SER A 122 -0.76 16.33 -6.36
N TRP A 123 -1.67 15.36 -6.46
CA TRP A 123 -2.94 15.53 -7.17
C TRP A 123 -4.04 16.02 -6.22
N GLU A 124 -3.78 17.14 -5.55
CA GLU A 124 -4.64 17.71 -4.50
C GLU A 124 -6.08 17.99 -4.96
N GLN A 125 -6.25 18.32 -6.24
CA GLN A 125 -7.56 18.58 -6.84
C GLN A 125 -8.50 17.37 -6.76
N HIS A 126 -7.97 16.17 -6.56
CA HIS A 126 -8.73 14.92 -6.53
C HIS A 126 -8.90 14.33 -5.12
N ASN A 127 -8.34 14.94 -4.07
CA ASN A 127 -8.38 14.39 -2.71
C ASN A 127 -9.80 14.01 -2.26
N LYS A 128 -10.81 14.79 -2.65
CA LYS A 128 -12.23 14.57 -2.28
C LYS A 128 -12.86 13.32 -2.91
N LEU A 129 -12.27 12.76 -3.96
CA LEU A 129 -12.76 11.53 -4.58
C LEU A 129 -12.52 10.33 -3.67
N PHE A 130 -11.41 10.33 -2.96
CA PHE A 130 -10.92 9.18 -2.22
C PHE A 130 -11.53 9.09 -0.82
N VAL A 131 -11.69 7.86 -0.35
CA VAL A 131 -12.19 7.53 1.00
C VAL A 131 -11.20 6.65 1.73
N ARG A 132 -10.71 5.60 1.05
CA ARG A 132 -9.70 4.71 1.59
C ARG A 132 -8.84 4.11 0.47
N PRO A 133 -7.76 4.79 0.08
CA PRO A 133 -6.79 4.30 -0.88
C PRO A 133 -6.37 2.85 -0.64
N HIS A 134 -6.32 2.04 -1.70
CA HIS A 134 -5.94 0.63 -1.58
C HIS A 134 -4.86 0.19 -2.58
N ARG A 135 -5.02 0.50 -3.86
CA ARG A 135 -4.09 0.07 -4.90
C ARG A 135 -3.88 1.15 -5.95
N ILE A 136 -2.65 1.23 -6.46
CA ILE A 136 -2.31 2.00 -7.66
C ILE A 136 -1.58 1.10 -8.64
N ILE A 137 -1.90 1.23 -9.93
CA ILE A 137 -1.25 0.49 -10.99
C ILE A 137 -1.40 1.21 -12.34
N VAL A 138 -0.42 1.03 -13.20
CA VAL A 138 -0.50 1.41 -14.62
C VAL A 138 -0.53 0.13 -15.43
N SER A 139 -1.52 0.00 -16.33
CA SER A 139 -1.58 -1.18 -17.20
C SER A 139 -0.36 -1.21 -18.13
N PRO A 140 0.38 -2.32 -18.22
CA PRO A 140 1.49 -2.44 -19.15
C PRO A 140 1.03 -2.48 -20.62
N TYR A 141 -0.25 -2.67 -20.86
CA TYR A 141 -0.85 -2.81 -22.18
C TYR A 141 -1.59 -1.54 -22.64
N ASP A 142 -1.61 -0.51 -21.83
CA ASP A 142 -2.23 0.78 -22.14
C ASP A 142 -1.17 1.73 -22.72
N PRO A 143 -1.25 2.09 -24.02
CA PRO A 143 -0.27 2.98 -24.66
C PRO A 143 -0.26 4.38 -24.04
N ASP A 144 -1.41 4.84 -23.53
CA ASP A 144 -1.55 6.15 -22.92
C ASP A 144 -1.07 6.17 -21.45
N ARG A 145 -0.73 4.98 -20.92
CA ARG A 145 -0.19 4.85 -19.55
C ARG A 145 -1.11 5.43 -18.48
N HIS A 146 -2.42 5.27 -18.64
CA HIS A 146 -3.36 5.71 -17.61
C HIS A 146 -3.08 5.08 -16.25
N VAL A 147 -3.27 5.87 -15.22
CA VAL A 147 -3.09 5.46 -13.82
C VAL A 147 -4.43 5.00 -13.26
N TRP A 148 -4.46 3.77 -12.77
CA TRP A 148 -5.62 3.21 -12.10
C TRP A 148 -5.45 3.24 -10.60
N LEU A 149 -6.46 3.72 -9.92
CA LEU A 149 -6.52 3.85 -8.47
C LEU A 149 -7.73 3.07 -7.96
N VAL A 150 -7.50 2.10 -7.10
CA VAL A 150 -8.56 1.34 -6.42
C VAL A 150 -8.76 1.95 -5.05
N ASP A 151 -9.98 2.36 -4.74
CA ASP A 151 -10.36 2.87 -3.43
C ASP A 151 -11.43 1.97 -2.82
N ASP A 152 -11.06 1.20 -1.81
CA ASP A 152 -11.96 0.23 -1.22
C ASP A 152 -13.02 0.88 -0.30
N GLY A 153 -12.75 2.07 0.22
CA GLY A 153 -13.74 2.83 0.98
C GLY A 153 -14.74 3.58 0.09
N ALA A 154 -14.29 4.00 -1.09
CA ALA A 154 -15.19 4.60 -2.08
C ALA A 154 -15.95 3.54 -2.89
N HIS A 155 -15.64 2.26 -2.75
CA HIS A 155 -16.27 1.16 -3.52
C HIS A 155 -16.12 1.32 -5.03
N ALA A 156 -15.00 1.93 -5.48
CA ALA A 156 -14.81 2.31 -6.87
C ALA A 156 -13.34 2.24 -7.30
N LEU A 157 -13.15 2.18 -8.62
CA LEU A 157 -11.87 2.35 -9.27
C LEU A 157 -11.92 3.61 -10.13
N TYR A 158 -10.80 4.32 -10.17
CA TYR A 158 -10.66 5.56 -10.92
C TYR A 158 -9.50 5.44 -11.92
N LYS A 159 -9.76 5.75 -13.18
CA LYS A 159 -8.76 5.80 -14.25
C LYS A 159 -8.44 7.25 -14.57
N PHE A 160 -7.19 7.63 -14.40
CA PHE A 160 -6.71 8.98 -14.69
C PHE A 160 -5.76 9.01 -15.88
N THR A 161 -5.64 10.17 -16.53
CA THR A 161 -4.51 10.43 -17.41
C THR A 161 -3.19 10.27 -16.66
N ARG A 162 -2.09 9.98 -17.38
CA ARG A 162 -0.78 9.75 -16.78
C ARG A 162 -0.31 10.94 -15.91
N ASP A 163 -0.67 12.15 -16.30
CA ASP A 163 -0.33 13.39 -15.56
C ASP A 163 -1.34 13.73 -14.44
N GLY A 164 -2.34 12.88 -14.23
CA GLY A 164 -3.35 13.06 -13.17
C GLY A 164 -4.30 14.23 -13.36
N LYS A 165 -4.28 14.91 -14.50
CA LYS A 165 -5.12 16.09 -14.69
C LYS A 165 -6.58 15.76 -14.93
N GLN A 166 -6.85 14.62 -15.57
CA GLN A 166 -8.20 14.25 -15.98
C GLN A 166 -8.59 12.87 -15.42
N LEU A 167 -9.76 12.80 -14.79
CA LEU A 167 -10.46 11.54 -14.51
C LEU A 167 -11.09 11.05 -15.82
N VAL A 168 -10.55 9.97 -16.36
CA VAL A 168 -10.97 9.40 -17.66
C VAL A 168 -12.18 8.49 -17.51
N GLN A 169 -12.20 7.69 -16.41
CA GLN A 169 -13.24 6.70 -16.20
C GLN A 169 -13.39 6.38 -14.71
N THR A 170 -14.61 6.06 -14.30
CA THR A 170 -14.93 5.47 -13.00
C THR A 170 -15.61 4.12 -13.22
N ILE A 171 -15.15 3.08 -12.51
CA ILE A 171 -15.75 1.76 -12.48
C ILE A 171 -16.30 1.52 -11.07
N GLY A 172 -17.55 1.08 -10.98
CA GLY A 172 -18.32 1.05 -9.73
C GLY A 172 -19.14 2.31 -9.54
N THR A 173 -20.00 2.32 -8.52
CA THR A 173 -20.80 3.48 -8.10
C THR A 173 -20.18 4.07 -6.84
N PRO A 174 -19.48 5.22 -6.91
CA PRO A 174 -18.74 5.76 -5.78
C PRO A 174 -19.59 5.94 -4.54
N ARG A 175 -19.10 5.42 -3.40
CA ARG A 175 -19.72 5.49 -2.07
C ARG A 175 -21.00 4.68 -1.92
N VAL A 176 -21.39 3.89 -2.91
CA VAL A 176 -22.56 3.01 -2.87
C VAL A 176 -22.07 1.56 -2.93
N PRO A 177 -22.06 0.82 -1.82
CA PRO A 177 -21.70 -0.59 -1.82
C PRO A 177 -22.77 -1.44 -2.46
N GLY A 178 -22.37 -2.52 -3.13
CA GLY A 178 -23.31 -3.50 -3.69
C GLY A 178 -22.58 -4.71 -4.27
N ASN A 179 -23.37 -5.65 -4.78
CA ASN A 179 -22.87 -6.91 -5.35
C ASN A 179 -23.61 -7.24 -6.67
N ASP A 180 -23.55 -6.31 -7.59
CA ASP A 180 -24.13 -6.43 -8.94
C ASP A 180 -23.12 -6.01 -10.02
N GLU A 181 -23.59 -5.72 -11.23
CA GLU A 181 -22.75 -5.37 -12.38
C GLU A 181 -22.14 -3.98 -12.28
N THR A 182 -22.73 -3.09 -11.48
CA THR A 182 -22.39 -1.66 -11.39
C THR A 182 -21.82 -1.25 -10.03
N HIS A 183 -21.86 -2.13 -9.04
CA HIS A 183 -21.41 -1.85 -7.69
C HIS A 183 -20.33 -2.83 -7.23
N PHE A 184 -19.45 -2.34 -6.38
CA PHE A 184 -18.52 -3.13 -5.58
C PHE A 184 -18.84 -2.99 -4.09
N ALA A 185 -18.29 -3.92 -3.30
CA ALA A 185 -18.26 -3.74 -1.86
C ALA A 185 -16.84 -3.98 -1.36
N ARG A 186 -16.04 -2.89 -1.40
CA ARG A 186 -14.65 -2.82 -1.01
C ARG A 186 -13.70 -3.61 -1.93
N PRO A 187 -13.55 -3.16 -3.19
CA PRO A 187 -12.61 -3.71 -4.15
C PRO A 187 -11.16 -3.50 -3.67
N THR A 188 -10.26 -4.41 -4.04
CA THR A 188 -8.92 -4.46 -3.47
C THR A 188 -7.80 -4.33 -4.50
N ASP A 189 -7.94 -4.92 -5.69
CA ASP A 189 -6.88 -4.94 -6.69
C ASP A 189 -7.45 -5.07 -8.11
N ILE A 190 -6.61 -4.87 -9.12
CA ILE A 190 -6.94 -4.95 -10.54
C ILE A 190 -5.81 -5.60 -11.33
N ALA A 191 -6.13 -6.50 -12.26
CA ALA A 191 -5.21 -7.12 -13.20
C ALA A 191 -5.66 -6.94 -14.64
N PHE A 192 -4.71 -6.82 -15.57
CA PHE A 192 -4.96 -6.55 -16.99
C PHE A 192 -4.48 -7.68 -17.88
N LEU A 193 -5.17 -7.87 -19.02
CA LEU A 193 -4.72 -8.70 -20.12
C LEU A 193 -4.27 -7.85 -21.32
N PRO A 194 -3.46 -8.44 -22.23
CA PRO A 194 -2.97 -7.72 -23.41
C PRO A 194 -4.04 -7.13 -24.35
N ASP A 195 -5.24 -7.72 -24.36
CA ASP A 195 -6.36 -7.24 -25.18
C ASP A 195 -7.13 -6.08 -24.53
N GLY A 196 -6.68 -5.61 -23.36
CA GLY A 196 -7.32 -4.55 -22.59
C GLY A 196 -8.41 -5.03 -21.62
N THR A 197 -8.79 -6.31 -21.66
CA THR A 197 -9.65 -6.92 -20.64
C THR A 197 -9.01 -6.76 -19.27
N PHE A 198 -9.81 -6.49 -18.24
CA PHE A 198 -9.30 -6.42 -16.88
C PHE A 198 -10.21 -7.11 -15.85
N PHE A 199 -9.63 -7.41 -14.71
CA PHE A 199 -10.28 -8.11 -13.62
C PHE A 199 -10.09 -7.35 -12.32
N VAL A 200 -11.15 -7.28 -11.53
CA VAL A 200 -11.15 -6.61 -10.22
C VAL A 200 -11.40 -7.64 -9.13
N SER A 201 -10.53 -7.68 -8.13
CA SER A 201 -10.81 -8.40 -6.89
C SER A 201 -11.71 -7.55 -6.00
N ASP A 202 -12.95 -8.00 -5.80
CA ASP A 202 -13.95 -7.31 -4.99
C ASP A 202 -14.15 -8.12 -3.71
N GLY A 203 -13.25 -7.93 -2.73
CA GLY A 203 -12.98 -8.97 -1.78
C GLY A 203 -13.08 -8.67 -0.29
N TYR A 204 -13.07 -7.43 0.20
CA TYR A 204 -13.20 -7.22 1.65
C TYR A 204 -14.61 -7.48 2.16
N THR A 205 -15.63 -7.15 1.40
CA THR A 205 -17.03 -7.41 1.76
C THR A 205 -17.66 -8.42 0.83
N ASN A 206 -17.53 -8.22 -0.49
CA ASN A 206 -17.83 -9.26 -1.46
C ASN A 206 -16.68 -10.31 -1.48
N THR A 207 -16.87 -11.41 -2.15
CA THR A 207 -15.87 -12.49 -2.26
C THR A 207 -15.82 -12.96 -3.71
N ARG A 208 -15.65 -12.00 -4.63
CA ARG A 208 -15.73 -12.27 -6.06
C ARG A 208 -14.59 -11.63 -6.84
N VAL A 209 -14.36 -12.14 -8.02
CA VAL A 209 -13.60 -11.50 -9.09
C VAL A 209 -14.58 -11.05 -10.15
N VAL A 210 -14.44 -9.81 -10.61
CA VAL A 210 -15.31 -9.22 -11.65
C VAL A 210 -14.49 -8.97 -12.90
N LYS A 211 -14.95 -9.42 -14.05
CA LYS A 211 -14.33 -9.24 -15.36
C LYS A 211 -15.01 -8.10 -16.12
N PHE A 212 -14.20 -7.23 -16.68
CA PHE A 212 -14.62 -6.13 -17.57
C PHE A 212 -13.94 -6.25 -18.94
N ASP A 213 -14.61 -5.77 -19.97
CA ASP A 213 -13.98 -5.56 -21.26
C ASP A 213 -13.05 -4.33 -21.24
N ARG A 214 -12.34 -4.08 -22.34
CA ARG A 214 -11.42 -2.93 -22.47
C ARG A 214 -12.05 -1.56 -22.27
N ASN A 215 -13.37 -1.45 -22.44
CA ASN A 215 -14.12 -0.21 -22.30
C ASN A 215 -14.69 -0.03 -20.88
N GLY A 216 -14.49 -1.01 -20.00
CA GLY A 216 -15.03 -1.01 -18.64
C GLY A 216 -16.47 -1.48 -18.55
N LYS A 217 -16.99 -2.17 -19.57
CA LYS A 217 -18.30 -2.81 -19.51
C LYS A 217 -18.17 -4.16 -18.78
N TYR A 218 -19.07 -4.41 -17.85
CA TYR A 218 -19.19 -5.69 -17.14
C TYR A 218 -19.35 -6.86 -18.13
N VAL A 219 -18.64 -7.94 -17.90
CA VAL A 219 -18.69 -9.18 -18.68
C VAL A 219 -19.25 -10.34 -17.86
N THR A 220 -18.65 -10.58 -16.70
CA THR A 220 -19.06 -11.65 -15.79
C THR A 220 -18.37 -11.47 -14.42
N SER A 221 -18.84 -12.20 -13.43
CA SER A 221 -18.17 -12.34 -12.14
C SER A 221 -18.29 -13.77 -11.62
N TRP A 222 -17.35 -14.15 -10.75
CA TRP A 222 -17.36 -15.44 -10.07
C TRP A 222 -16.77 -15.31 -8.67
N GLY A 223 -17.06 -16.28 -7.84
CA GLY A 223 -16.64 -16.36 -6.45
C GLY A 223 -17.83 -16.35 -5.51
N MET A 224 -17.75 -17.15 -4.49
CA MET A 224 -18.73 -17.26 -3.43
C MET A 224 -18.03 -17.19 -2.08
N ARG A 225 -18.75 -16.71 -1.06
CA ARG A 225 -18.19 -16.65 0.29
C ARG A 225 -17.96 -18.03 0.85
N GLY A 226 -16.74 -18.32 1.21
CA GLY A 226 -16.29 -19.52 1.90
C GLY A 226 -16.02 -19.30 3.39
N GLU A 227 -15.64 -20.37 4.07
CA GLU A 227 -15.20 -20.35 5.45
C GLU A 227 -13.77 -19.82 5.56
N SER A 228 -13.51 -19.01 6.58
CA SER A 228 -12.16 -18.50 6.85
C SER A 228 -11.25 -19.59 7.40
N GLY A 229 -10.07 -19.75 6.78
CA GLY A 229 -9.04 -20.69 7.24
C GLY A 229 -9.32 -22.18 7.01
N LYS A 230 -10.41 -22.53 6.33
CA LYS A 230 -10.83 -23.92 6.15
C LYS A 230 -11.40 -24.24 4.77
N GLU A 231 -11.53 -23.24 3.90
CA GLU A 231 -12.20 -23.43 2.62
C GLU A 231 -11.36 -24.23 1.64
N THR A 232 -11.92 -25.31 1.12
CA THR A 232 -11.28 -26.17 0.12
C THR A 232 -12.11 -26.35 -1.14
N ARG A 233 -13.34 -25.85 -1.15
CA ARG A 233 -14.24 -25.98 -2.31
C ARG A 233 -13.80 -25.01 -3.41
N PRO A 234 -13.74 -25.46 -4.66
CA PRO A 234 -13.46 -24.57 -5.78
C PRO A 234 -14.47 -23.41 -5.83
N ASN A 235 -13.99 -22.21 -6.18
CA ASN A 235 -14.81 -21.01 -6.32
C ASN A 235 -15.38 -20.43 -5.01
N TYR A 236 -15.05 -20.98 -3.86
CA TYR A 236 -15.36 -20.41 -2.56
C TYR A 236 -14.11 -19.72 -2.01
N MET A 237 -14.23 -18.47 -1.66
CA MET A 237 -13.12 -17.62 -1.22
C MET A 237 -13.49 -16.81 0.01
N ASN A 238 -12.47 -16.30 0.72
CA ASN A 238 -12.70 -15.39 1.83
C ASN A 238 -11.62 -14.31 1.85
N THR A 239 -12.01 -13.05 1.67
CA THR A 239 -11.11 -11.91 1.50
C THR A 239 -10.23 -12.04 0.24
N VAL A 240 -10.86 -12.00 -0.91
CA VAL A 240 -10.18 -11.89 -2.21
C VAL A 240 -9.41 -10.56 -2.23
N HIS A 241 -8.07 -10.61 -2.12
CA HIS A 241 -7.28 -9.43 -1.76
C HIS A 241 -6.35 -8.91 -2.85
N ALA A 242 -5.72 -9.81 -3.59
CA ALA A 242 -4.86 -9.44 -4.70
C ALA A 242 -5.16 -10.30 -5.93
N ILE A 243 -4.89 -9.75 -7.11
CA ILE A 243 -5.07 -10.44 -8.37
C ILE A 243 -3.96 -10.08 -9.34
N VAL A 244 -3.38 -11.08 -10.00
CA VAL A 244 -2.39 -10.88 -11.06
C VAL A 244 -2.69 -11.80 -12.24
N ALA A 245 -2.30 -11.39 -13.43
CA ALA A 245 -2.37 -12.20 -14.64
C ALA A 245 -0.96 -12.53 -15.13
N ASP A 246 -0.73 -13.77 -15.55
CA ASP A 246 0.53 -14.15 -16.19
C ASP A 246 0.48 -13.99 -17.73
N LYS A 247 1.61 -14.28 -18.37
CA LYS A 247 1.75 -14.22 -19.84
C LYS A 247 0.87 -15.23 -20.58
N GLN A 248 0.44 -16.29 -19.90
CA GLN A 248 -0.48 -17.31 -20.41
C GLN A 248 -1.95 -16.96 -20.16
N ARG A 249 -2.23 -15.73 -19.68
CA ARG A 249 -3.57 -15.24 -19.31
C ARG A 249 -4.24 -15.98 -18.17
N ARG A 250 -3.46 -16.68 -17.33
CA ARG A 250 -3.97 -17.28 -16.11
C ARG A 250 -4.04 -16.20 -15.04
N LEU A 251 -5.09 -16.27 -14.24
CA LEU A 251 -5.28 -15.37 -13.09
C LEU A 251 -4.88 -16.08 -11.81
N TYR A 252 -4.10 -15.41 -11.01
CA TYR A 252 -3.76 -15.82 -9.66
C TYR A 252 -4.46 -14.86 -8.70
N VAL A 253 -5.29 -15.42 -7.85
CA VAL A 253 -6.13 -14.68 -6.92
C VAL A 253 -5.70 -15.03 -5.50
N SER A 254 -5.33 -14.01 -4.71
CA SER A 254 -5.01 -14.22 -3.30
C SER A 254 -6.28 -14.28 -2.48
N ASP A 255 -6.55 -15.42 -1.88
CA ASP A 255 -7.60 -15.63 -0.90
C ASP A 255 -7.02 -15.49 0.52
N ARG A 256 -6.92 -14.23 0.99
CA ARG A 256 -6.13 -13.87 2.17
C ARG A 256 -6.52 -14.58 3.45
N ALA A 257 -7.78 -14.95 3.60
CA ALA A 257 -8.25 -15.63 4.81
C ALA A 257 -8.13 -17.15 4.75
N ASN A 258 -7.81 -17.72 3.58
CA ASN A 258 -7.63 -19.15 3.39
C ASN A 258 -6.19 -19.57 3.06
N HIS A 259 -5.25 -18.62 2.80
CA HIS A 259 -3.82 -18.78 2.50
C HIS A 259 -3.52 -19.32 1.10
#